data_bd0c9cb257c22c3063cbab14bfa1d0ee
#
_entry.id   bd0c9cb257c22c3063cbab14bfa1d0ee
#
_cell.length_a   1.000
_cell.length_b   1.000
_cell.length_c   1.000
_cell.angle_alpha   90.00
_cell.angle_beta   90.00
_cell.angle_gamma   90.00
#
_symmetry.space_group_name_H-M   'P 1'
#
loop_
_entity.id
_entity.type
_entity.pdbx_description
1 polymer ?
#
loop_
_entity_poly.entity_id
_entity_poly.type
_entity_poly.pdbx_seq_one_letter_code
_entity_poly.pdbx_strand_id
1 'polypeptide(L)'
;MDKWPTRKIIMGKIDYKSAGVDIDAGNEAVNRIKDSVKSTFTSNVLTGIGSFGSLYDLKPILENYDNPVMVQSIDGVGTKTIIARKLGKFDTIGIDLLSAAANDILVMGARPITFLDYIANDKLNPEIIEEIVSGMVKACKSTGVSLVGGETAEMPDTYLPGEHDLVGIVTGVVEKEKIITGENIKPGDVVLGLPSNGLHTNGYSFARKLFFEIGEYDVNDTTPELEKSIGLTLLEPHINYTNHVFATLDAGIDVKGIAHITGGGLVENIPRILPDDCSVEIQKGSWPILPVFHVMQSLGDVDEDEMFRTFNMGIGMTFIVNPDDIGAVTDALKDLTDVYEVGFVVSGEKHVSIN
;
A
#
# COMPACT_ATOMS: atom_id res chain seq x y z
N MET A 1 57.33 -11.77 -4.06
CA MET A 1 56.79 -11.22 -5.33
C MET A 1 55.71 -12.19 -5.78
N ASP A 2 54.50 -11.95 -5.32
CA ASP A 2 53.34 -12.81 -5.63
C ASP A 2 52.92 -12.49 -7.05
N LYS A 3 52.98 -13.49 -7.92
CA LYS A 3 52.47 -13.38 -9.29
C LYS A 3 50.95 -13.33 -9.27
N TRP A 4 50.39 -12.25 -9.76
CA TRP A 4 48.98 -12.15 -10.09
C TRP A 4 48.56 -13.35 -10.94
N PRO A 5 47.41 -14.00 -10.66
CA PRO A 5 46.95 -15.11 -11.50
C PRO A 5 46.70 -14.62 -12.90
N THR A 6 47.24 -15.35 -13.89
CA THR A 6 47.05 -15.08 -15.32
C THR A 6 45.57 -15.06 -15.62
N ARG A 7 45.02 -13.85 -15.92
CA ARG A 7 43.62 -13.70 -16.38
C ARG A 7 43.43 -14.52 -17.65
N LYS A 8 42.43 -15.43 -17.63
CA LYS A 8 41.86 -16.00 -18.85
C LYS A 8 41.43 -14.84 -19.74
N ILE A 9 42.05 -14.70 -20.91
CA ILE A 9 41.58 -13.77 -21.95
C ILE A 9 40.23 -14.34 -22.44
N ILE A 10 39.16 -13.71 -22.05
CA ILE A 10 37.83 -13.99 -22.62
C ILE A 10 37.86 -13.37 -24.01
N MET A 11 37.92 -14.20 -25.07
CA MET A 11 37.91 -13.76 -26.47
C MET A 11 36.43 -13.42 -26.86
N GLY A 12 35.97 -12.24 -26.49
CA GLY A 12 34.71 -11.62 -26.91
C GLY A 12 34.74 -10.12 -26.69
N LYS A 13 34.00 -9.34 -27.46
CA LYS A 13 33.77 -7.94 -27.16
C LYS A 13 33.11 -7.83 -25.81
N ILE A 14 33.74 -7.13 -24.88
CA ILE A 14 33.13 -6.77 -23.60
C ILE A 14 32.18 -5.60 -23.88
N ASP A 15 30.90 -5.77 -23.56
CA ASP A 15 29.85 -4.77 -23.65
C ASP A 15 29.10 -4.64 -22.31
N TYR A 16 28.19 -3.68 -22.22
CA TYR A 16 27.44 -3.41 -20.98
C TYR A 16 26.49 -4.56 -20.63
N LYS A 17 25.95 -5.24 -21.64
CA LYS A 17 25.11 -6.44 -21.47
C LYS A 17 25.89 -7.60 -20.85
N SER A 18 27.15 -7.80 -21.25
CA SER A 18 28.02 -8.82 -20.64
C SER A 18 28.44 -8.48 -19.19
N ALA A 19 28.26 -7.24 -18.77
CA ALA A 19 28.41 -6.78 -17.38
C ALA A 19 27.13 -6.87 -16.56
N GLY A 20 26.02 -7.38 -17.16
CA GLY A 20 24.77 -7.64 -16.47
C GLY A 20 23.69 -6.54 -16.61
N VAL A 21 23.89 -5.54 -17.49
CA VAL A 21 22.89 -4.47 -17.72
C VAL A 21 22.49 -4.44 -19.20
N ASP A 22 21.20 -4.71 -19.48
CA ASP A 22 20.63 -4.76 -20.82
C ASP A 22 19.84 -3.50 -21.17
N ILE A 23 20.50 -2.53 -21.84
CA ILE A 23 19.88 -1.27 -22.28
C ILE A 23 18.69 -1.51 -23.22
N ASP A 24 18.75 -2.53 -24.08
CA ASP A 24 17.67 -2.82 -25.05
C ASP A 24 16.44 -3.31 -24.31
N ALA A 25 16.58 -4.16 -23.28
CA ALA A 25 15.48 -4.59 -22.43
C ALA A 25 14.85 -3.40 -21.66
N GLY A 26 15.68 -2.46 -21.16
CA GLY A 26 15.18 -1.22 -20.54
C GLY A 26 14.34 -0.38 -21.50
N ASN A 27 14.83 -0.16 -22.72
CA ASN A 27 14.12 0.59 -23.77
C ASN A 27 12.80 -0.13 -24.16
N GLU A 28 12.82 -1.45 -24.26
CA GLU A 28 11.62 -2.24 -24.54
C GLU A 28 10.58 -2.09 -23.43
N ALA A 29 10.98 -2.20 -22.16
CA ALA A 29 10.09 -2.02 -21.02
C ALA A 29 9.41 -0.64 -21.09
N VAL A 30 10.17 0.44 -21.27
CA VAL A 30 9.63 1.80 -21.41
C VAL A 30 8.63 1.90 -22.58
N ASN A 31 8.96 1.30 -23.73
CA ASN A 31 8.05 1.32 -24.89
C ASN A 31 6.74 0.59 -24.61
N ARG A 32 6.76 -0.53 -23.89
CA ARG A 32 5.56 -1.31 -23.53
C ARG A 32 4.62 -0.57 -22.60
N ILE A 33 5.15 0.17 -21.63
CA ILE A 33 4.35 0.86 -20.61
C ILE A 33 3.88 2.26 -21.02
N LYS A 34 4.49 2.88 -21.99
CA LYS A 34 4.33 4.31 -22.33
C LYS A 34 2.88 4.74 -22.53
N ASP A 35 2.10 4.00 -23.30
CA ASP A 35 0.71 4.37 -23.61
C ASP A 35 -0.22 4.10 -22.42
N SER A 36 0.01 3.02 -21.67
CA SER A 36 -0.76 2.72 -20.46
C SER A 36 -0.51 3.76 -19.38
N VAL A 37 0.72 4.15 -19.13
CA VAL A 37 1.06 5.22 -18.17
C VAL A 37 0.45 6.54 -18.59
N LYS A 38 0.56 6.93 -19.88
CA LYS A 38 -0.07 8.13 -20.42
C LYS A 38 -1.59 8.15 -20.20
N SER A 39 -2.25 7.02 -20.13
CA SER A 39 -3.69 6.92 -19.86
C SER A 39 -4.10 7.36 -18.44
N THR A 40 -3.14 7.54 -17.52
CA THR A 40 -3.36 8.10 -16.18
C THR A 40 -3.25 9.64 -16.14
N PHE A 41 -2.75 10.24 -17.22
CA PHE A 41 -2.46 11.68 -17.24
C PHE A 41 -3.73 12.51 -17.26
N THR A 42 -3.78 13.46 -16.35
CA THR A 42 -4.72 14.57 -16.41
C THR A 42 -4.16 15.70 -17.30
N SER A 43 -4.96 16.72 -17.56
CA SER A 43 -4.50 17.93 -18.28
C SER A 43 -3.36 18.67 -17.59
N ASN A 44 -3.10 18.37 -16.33
CA ASN A 44 -2.04 18.99 -15.53
C ASN A 44 -0.65 18.42 -15.83
N VAL A 45 -0.56 17.22 -16.44
CA VAL A 45 0.74 16.61 -16.80
C VAL A 45 1.24 17.25 -18.09
N LEU A 46 2.36 17.97 -18.02
CA LEU A 46 2.94 18.75 -19.12
C LEU A 46 4.04 18.02 -19.89
N THR A 47 4.58 16.92 -19.33
CA THR A 47 5.64 16.11 -19.95
C THR A 47 5.19 14.67 -20.16
N GLY A 48 5.76 14.01 -21.18
CA GLY A 48 5.59 12.57 -21.38
C GLY A 48 6.65 11.74 -20.65
N ILE A 49 6.49 10.43 -20.70
CA ILE A 49 7.47 9.44 -20.20
C ILE A 49 8.78 9.56 -21.00
N GLY A 50 9.92 9.44 -20.30
CA GLY A 50 11.27 9.46 -20.88
C GLY A 50 11.97 10.82 -20.77
N SER A 51 11.38 11.81 -20.14
CA SER A 51 12.04 13.05 -19.73
C SER A 51 12.84 12.83 -18.45
N PHE A 52 13.86 13.68 -18.18
CA PHE A 52 14.65 13.62 -16.92
C PHE A 52 13.82 13.88 -15.65
N GLY A 53 12.67 14.50 -15.80
CA GLY A 53 11.72 14.77 -14.72
C GLY A 53 10.35 15.06 -15.26
N SER A 54 9.33 14.94 -14.43
CA SER A 54 7.95 15.27 -14.75
C SER A 54 7.66 16.74 -14.50
N LEU A 55 6.86 17.36 -15.37
CA LEU A 55 6.30 18.67 -15.15
C LEU A 55 4.80 18.53 -14.93
N TYR A 56 4.32 19.07 -13.82
CA TYR A 56 2.93 19.03 -13.42
C TYR A 56 2.44 20.45 -13.11
N ASP A 57 1.39 20.90 -13.79
CA ASP A 57 0.80 22.21 -13.55
C ASP A 57 -0.02 22.18 -12.25
N LEU A 58 0.49 22.87 -11.24
CA LEU A 58 -0.15 22.94 -9.93
C LEU A 58 -1.28 23.97 -9.88
N LYS A 59 -1.26 24.97 -10.76
CA LYS A 59 -2.20 26.09 -10.67
C LYS A 59 -3.68 25.67 -10.66
N PRO A 60 -4.16 24.79 -11.57
CA PRO A 60 -5.57 24.37 -11.55
C PRO A 60 -5.97 23.59 -10.31
N ILE A 61 -5.01 22.93 -9.66
CA ILE A 61 -5.24 22.23 -8.38
C ILE A 61 -5.33 23.25 -7.25
N LEU A 62 -4.36 24.15 -7.15
CA LEU A 62 -4.23 25.09 -6.04
C LEU A 62 -5.33 26.16 -6.04
N GLU A 63 -5.97 26.44 -7.17
CA GLU A 63 -7.14 27.34 -7.24
C GLU A 63 -8.36 26.84 -6.42
N ASN A 64 -8.37 25.57 -6.01
CA ASN A 64 -9.40 24.99 -5.14
C ASN A 64 -9.09 25.08 -3.65
N TYR A 65 -7.96 25.68 -3.27
CA TYR A 65 -7.48 25.79 -1.89
C TYR A 65 -7.14 27.25 -1.56
N ASP A 66 -7.45 27.67 -0.35
CA ASP A 66 -7.05 28.98 0.17
C ASP A 66 -5.60 28.95 0.69
N ASN A 67 -5.27 27.89 1.46
CA ASN A 67 -3.96 27.67 2.06
C ASN A 67 -3.46 26.22 1.79
N PRO A 68 -3.05 25.91 0.55
CA PRO A 68 -2.68 24.55 0.18
C PRO A 68 -1.41 24.07 0.89
N VAL A 69 -1.46 22.86 1.44
CA VAL A 69 -0.32 22.16 2.03
C VAL A 69 -0.02 20.92 1.21
N MET A 70 1.23 20.75 0.80
CA MET A 70 1.70 19.55 0.10
C MET A 70 1.98 18.45 1.15
N VAL A 71 1.48 17.26 0.87
CA VAL A 71 1.72 16.06 1.68
C VAL A 71 2.34 15.00 0.80
N GLN A 72 3.37 14.32 1.32
CA GLN A 72 4.08 13.27 0.60
C GLN A 72 4.29 12.05 1.49
N SER A 73 4.17 10.86 0.91
CA SER A 73 4.60 9.61 1.53
C SER A 73 5.43 8.80 0.56
N ILE A 74 6.31 7.96 1.09
CA ILE A 74 7.11 6.97 0.38
C ILE A 74 6.92 5.62 1.07
N ASP A 75 6.57 4.60 0.29
CA ASP A 75 6.38 3.24 0.82
C ASP A 75 6.79 2.20 -0.23
N GLY A 76 6.92 0.96 0.20
CA GLY A 76 7.26 -0.19 -0.63
C GLY A 76 6.24 -1.33 -0.51
N VAL A 77 6.32 -2.30 -1.42
CA VAL A 77 5.50 -3.52 -1.36
C VAL A 77 6.07 -4.53 -0.35
N GLY A 78 7.35 -4.45 -0.08
CA GLY A 78 8.03 -5.35 0.84
C GLY A 78 8.04 -6.81 0.34
N THR A 79 8.05 -7.75 1.27
CA THR A 79 8.25 -9.19 0.95
C THR A 79 7.02 -9.88 0.33
N LYS A 80 5.93 -9.17 0.07
CA LYS A 80 4.81 -9.64 -0.76
C LYS A 80 5.27 -9.95 -2.20
N THR A 81 6.28 -9.23 -2.70
CA THR A 81 6.91 -9.48 -4.00
C THR A 81 7.41 -10.91 -4.17
N ILE A 82 7.81 -11.58 -3.06
CA ILE A 82 8.24 -12.98 -3.08
C ILE A 82 7.06 -13.92 -3.43
N ILE A 83 5.84 -13.60 -2.99
CA ILE A 83 4.64 -14.36 -3.36
C ILE A 83 4.32 -14.16 -4.84
N ALA A 84 4.39 -12.91 -5.33
CA ALA A 84 4.21 -12.60 -6.75
C ALA A 84 5.18 -13.39 -7.62
N ARG A 85 6.47 -13.41 -7.25
CA ARG A 85 7.50 -14.19 -7.95
C ARG A 85 7.22 -15.69 -7.94
N LYS A 86 6.82 -16.27 -6.81
CA LYS A 86 6.51 -17.70 -6.71
C LYS A 86 5.32 -18.11 -7.56
N LEU A 87 4.33 -17.24 -7.72
CA LEU A 87 3.17 -17.46 -8.58
C LEU A 87 3.40 -17.06 -10.05
N GLY A 88 4.47 -16.30 -10.35
CA GLY A 88 4.66 -15.70 -11.67
C GLY A 88 3.56 -14.69 -12.02
N LYS A 89 3.03 -13.94 -11.01
CA LYS A 89 1.91 -13.01 -11.16
C LYS A 89 2.26 -11.67 -10.51
N PHE A 90 2.42 -10.63 -11.31
CA PHE A 90 2.95 -9.33 -10.86
C PHE A 90 1.96 -8.17 -11.03
N ASP A 91 0.81 -8.39 -11.66
CA ASP A 91 -0.19 -7.35 -11.98
C ASP A 91 -0.88 -6.73 -10.76
N THR A 92 -0.78 -7.35 -9.58
CA THR A 92 -1.38 -6.84 -8.33
C THR A 92 -0.46 -5.99 -7.50
N ILE A 93 0.86 -6.25 -7.54
CA ILE A 93 1.81 -5.55 -6.65
C ILE A 93 2.01 -4.08 -6.99
N GLY A 94 1.72 -3.68 -8.24
CA GLY A 94 1.64 -2.26 -8.61
C GLY A 94 0.44 -1.54 -7.99
N ILE A 95 -0.69 -2.24 -7.79
CA ILE A 95 -1.84 -1.72 -7.03
C ILE A 95 -1.46 -1.53 -5.57
N ASP A 96 -0.79 -2.53 -4.98
CA ASP A 96 -0.29 -2.47 -3.60
C ASP A 96 0.58 -1.24 -3.37
N LEU A 97 1.49 -0.95 -4.30
CA LEU A 97 2.46 0.13 -4.17
C LEU A 97 1.80 1.50 -4.06
N LEU A 98 0.89 1.83 -4.99
CA LEU A 98 0.16 3.10 -4.90
C LEU A 98 -0.74 3.13 -3.67
N SER A 99 -1.44 2.03 -3.37
CA SER A 99 -2.41 1.99 -2.26
C SER A 99 -1.74 2.22 -0.92
N ALA A 100 -0.61 1.56 -0.65
CA ALA A 100 0.14 1.75 0.59
C ALA A 100 0.54 3.22 0.77
N ALA A 101 1.21 3.81 -0.23
CA ALA A 101 1.66 5.20 -0.13
C ALA A 101 0.50 6.21 -0.09
N ALA A 102 -0.58 5.99 -0.88
CA ALA A 102 -1.72 6.89 -0.91
C ALA A 102 -2.48 6.88 0.41
N ASN A 103 -2.75 5.70 0.98
CA ASN A 103 -3.46 5.58 2.26
C ASN A 103 -2.76 6.33 3.40
N ASP A 104 -1.45 6.44 3.38
CA ASP A 104 -0.68 7.19 4.38
C ASP A 104 -0.93 8.70 4.34
N ILE A 105 -1.14 9.28 3.16
CA ILE A 105 -1.46 10.71 3.08
C ILE A 105 -2.95 11.01 3.29
N LEU A 106 -3.82 10.01 3.04
CA LEU A 106 -5.25 10.12 3.29
C LEU A 106 -5.57 10.33 4.77
N VAL A 107 -4.74 9.81 5.70
CA VAL A 107 -4.97 9.98 7.14
C VAL A 107 -4.92 11.44 7.59
N MET A 108 -4.27 12.29 6.80
CA MET A 108 -4.23 13.75 7.01
C MET A 108 -5.28 14.51 6.19
N GLY A 109 -6.17 13.80 5.47
CA GLY A 109 -7.16 14.41 4.57
C GLY A 109 -6.57 14.91 3.25
N ALA A 110 -5.33 14.51 2.90
CA ALA A 110 -4.69 14.95 1.66
C ALA A 110 -5.18 14.16 0.44
N ARG A 111 -5.55 14.87 -0.63
CA ARG A 111 -5.94 14.27 -1.91
C ARG A 111 -4.71 13.94 -2.75
N PRO A 112 -4.46 12.67 -3.07
CA PRO A 112 -3.34 12.28 -3.94
C PRO A 112 -3.49 12.90 -5.34
N ILE A 113 -2.38 13.37 -5.93
CA ILE A 113 -2.38 13.98 -7.27
C ILE A 113 -1.38 13.35 -8.22
N THR A 114 -0.16 13.03 -7.75
CA THR A 114 0.88 12.40 -8.57
C THR A 114 1.52 11.23 -7.86
N PHE A 115 2.04 10.30 -8.68
CA PHE A 115 2.77 9.13 -8.22
C PHE A 115 4.05 8.96 -9.04
N LEU A 116 5.12 8.57 -8.37
CA LEU A 116 6.40 8.15 -8.92
C LEU A 116 6.77 6.79 -8.37
N ASP A 117 7.41 5.95 -9.18
CA ASP A 117 7.87 4.63 -8.77
C ASP A 117 9.38 4.42 -8.97
N TYR A 118 9.92 3.49 -8.21
CA TYR A 118 11.22 2.89 -8.43
C TYR A 118 11.06 1.38 -8.43
N ILE A 119 11.49 0.74 -9.53
CA ILE A 119 11.51 -0.70 -9.68
C ILE A 119 12.96 -1.14 -9.84
N ALA A 120 13.50 -1.84 -8.84
CA ALA A 120 14.81 -2.44 -8.89
C ALA A 120 14.70 -3.97 -9.02
N ASN A 121 15.60 -4.58 -9.80
CA ASN A 121 15.62 -6.02 -10.03
C ASN A 121 17.04 -6.52 -10.32
N ASP A 122 17.28 -7.82 -10.14
CA ASP A 122 18.55 -8.43 -10.48
C ASP A 122 18.79 -8.41 -11.99
N LYS A 123 17.74 -8.75 -12.74
CA LYS A 123 17.72 -8.77 -14.21
C LYS A 123 16.37 -8.26 -14.72
N LEU A 124 16.44 -7.30 -15.62
CA LEU A 124 15.24 -6.69 -16.19
C LEU A 124 14.52 -7.64 -17.15
N ASN A 125 13.23 -7.85 -16.88
CA ASN A 125 12.31 -8.55 -17.77
C ASN A 125 11.17 -7.59 -18.17
N PRO A 126 11.09 -7.17 -19.47
CA PRO A 126 10.10 -6.20 -19.92
C PRO A 126 8.63 -6.61 -19.67
N GLU A 127 8.33 -7.91 -19.74
CA GLU A 127 6.97 -8.43 -19.48
C GLU A 127 6.59 -8.22 -18.00
N ILE A 128 7.49 -8.53 -17.08
CA ILE A 128 7.25 -8.37 -15.64
C ILE A 128 7.09 -6.89 -15.29
N ILE A 129 7.92 -6.01 -15.85
CA ILE A 129 7.80 -4.56 -15.66
C ILE A 129 6.44 -4.06 -16.17
N GLU A 130 6.01 -4.52 -17.35
CA GLU A 130 4.71 -4.19 -17.92
C GLU A 130 3.55 -4.62 -17.00
N GLU A 131 3.58 -5.84 -16.44
CA GLU A 131 2.59 -6.31 -15.47
C GLU A 131 2.55 -5.44 -14.21
N ILE A 132 3.71 -5.17 -13.59
CA ILE A 132 3.80 -4.32 -12.39
C ILE A 132 3.20 -2.94 -12.66
N VAL A 133 3.62 -2.29 -13.75
CA VAL A 133 3.15 -0.96 -14.12
C VAL A 133 1.66 -0.98 -14.49
N SER A 134 1.15 -2.06 -15.08
CA SER A 134 -0.29 -2.20 -15.35
C SER A 134 -1.13 -2.11 -14.07
N GLY A 135 -0.63 -2.71 -12.98
CA GLY A 135 -1.24 -2.59 -11.65
C GLY A 135 -1.24 -1.15 -11.13
N MET A 136 -0.10 -0.45 -11.25
CA MET A 136 -0.01 0.98 -10.88
C MET A 136 -0.99 1.83 -11.69
N VAL A 137 -1.03 1.63 -13.00
CA VAL A 137 -1.95 2.35 -13.91
C VAL A 137 -3.41 2.11 -13.51
N LYS A 138 -3.78 0.87 -13.19
CA LYS A 138 -5.14 0.53 -12.73
C LYS A 138 -5.49 1.29 -11.44
N ALA A 139 -4.61 1.30 -10.46
CA ALA A 139 -4.82 2.02 -9.21
C ALA A 139 -4.84 3.55 -9.41
N CYS A 140 -3.94 4.10 -10.22
CA CYS A 140 -3.92 5.52 -10.57
C CYS A 140 -5.24 5.98 -11.21
N LYS A 141 -5.73 5.20 -12.19
CA LYS A 141 -7.00 5.53 -12.88
C LYS A 141 -8.21 5.48 -11.97
N SER A 142 -8.26 4.53 -11.03
CA SER A 142 -9.39 4.40 -10.10
C SER A 142 -9.46 5.53 -9.07
N THR A 143 -8.35 6.24 -8.86
CA THR A 143 -8.24 7.29 -7.85
C THR A 143 -7.95 8.69 -8.41
N GLY A 144 -7.81 8.81 -9.74
CA GLY A 144 -7.52 10.09 -10.41
C GLY A 144 -6.09 10.59 -10.21
N VAL A 145 -5.17 9.71 -9.78
CA VAL A 145 -3.74 10.01 -9.62
C VAL A 145 -3.01 9.85 -10.95
N SER A 146 -2.09 10.74 -11.27
CA SER A 146 -1.25 10.61 -12.47
C SER A 146 0.08 9.93 -12.13
N LEU A 147 0.38 8.82 -12.80
CA LEU A 147 1.72 8.19 -12.77
C LEU A 147 2.64 9.01 -13.68
N VAL A 148 3.38 9.95 -13.09
CA VAL A 148 4.07 10.99 -13.85
C VAL A 148 5.50 10.64 -14.24
N GLY A 149 6.06 9.56 -13.70
CA GLY A 149 7.41 9.09 -14.00
C GLY A 149 7.83 7.98 -13.05
N GLY A 150 9.03 7.50 -13.24
CA GLY A 150 9.63 6.45 -12.41
C GLY A 150 11.05 6.15 -12.83
N GLU A 151 11.67 5.20 -12.17
CA GLU A 151 13.01 4.69 -12.46
C GLU A 151 12.98 3.16 -12.45
N THR A 152 13.60 2.54 -13.45
CA THR A 152 13.75 1.08 -13.51
C THR A 152 15.25 0.76 -13.55
N ALA A 153 15.73 0.05 -12.52
CA ALA A 153 17.14 -0.26 -12.36
C ALA A 153 17.41 -1.76 -12.44
N GLU A 154 18.35 -2.14 -13.31
CA GLU A 154 18.93 -3.48 -13.35
C GLU A 154 20.19 -3.48 -12.48
N MET A 155 20.17 -4.26 -11.39
CA MET A 155 21.19 -4.25 -10.34
C MET A 155 21.71 -5.66 -10.07
N PRO A 156 22.51 -6.22 -10.98
CA PRO A 156 23.08 -7.56 -10.84
C PRO A 156 23.91 -7.65 -9.56
N ASP A 157 23.87 -8.81 -8.91
CA ASP A 157 24.56 -9.11 -7.66
C ASP A 157 24.09 -8.31 -6.41
N THR A 158 23.15 -7.38 -6.57
CA THR A 158 22.53 -6.66 -5.43
C THR A 158 21.28 -7.40 -4.95
N TYR A 159 20.45 -7.87 -5.87
CA TYR A 159 19.25 -8.66 -5.60
C TYR A 159 19.48 -10.13 -5.94
N LEU A 160 18.77 -11.03 -5.26
CA LEU A 160 18.76 -12.44 -5.62
C LEU A 160 18.05 -12.65 -6.96
N PRO A 161 18.39 -13.71 -7.72
CA PRO A 161 17.79 -13.96 -9.01
C PRO A 161 16.26 -13.98 -9.01
N GLY A 162 15.65 -13.14 -9.86
CA GLY A 162 14.22 -12.97 -10.01
C GLY A 162 13.55 -12.12 -8.95
N GLU A 163 14.31 -11.48 -8.05
CA GLU A 163 13.73 -10.56 -7.07
C GLU A 163 13.53 -9.16 -7.65
N HIS A 164 12.47 -8.54 -7.14
CA HIS A 164 12.07 -7.17 -7.47
C HIS A 164 11.83 -6.41 -6.18
N ASP A 165 12.33 -5.18 -6.13
CA ASP A 165 12.06 -4.23 -5.06
C ASP A 165 11.31 -3.04 -5.64
N LEU A 166 10.22 -2.66 -5.00
CA LEU A 166 9.33 -1.61 -5.48
C LEU A 166 9.21 -0.54 -4.40
N VAL A 167 9.40 0.70 -4.81
CA VAL A 167 9.20 1.88 -3.96
C VAL A 167 8.32 2.88 -4.71
N GLY A 168 7.32 3.43 -4.03
CA GLY A 168 6.41 4.43 -4.58
C GLY A 168 6.43 5.72 -3.78
N ILE A 169 6.36 6.84 -4.47
CA ILE A 169 6.26 8.16 -3.87
C ILE A 169 4.96 8.81 -4.34
N VAL A 170 4.09 9.11 -3.39
CA VAL A 170 2.85 9.85 -3.65
C VAL A 170 2.99 11.29 -3.20
N THR A 171 2.45 12.20 -3.99
CA THR A 171 2.28 13.60 -3.61
C THR A 171 0.79 13.92 -3.60
N GLY A 172 0.33 14.59 -2.56
CA GLY A 172 -1.03 15.06 -2.41
C GLY A 172 -1.11 16.50 -1.89
N VAL A 173 -2.33 17.03 -1.82
CA VAL A 173 -2.61 18.38 -1.34
C VAL A 173 -3.78 18.33 -0.36
N VAL A 174 -3.70 19.13 0.68
CA VAL A 174 -4.76 19.35 1.67
C VAL A 174 -4.89 20.85 1.98
N GLU A 175 -6.09 21.31 2.28
CA GLU A 175 -6.30 22.65 2.86
C GLU A 175 -5.76 22.68 4.29
N LYS A 176 -4.95 23.67 4.64
CA LYS A 176 -4.26 23.75 5.94
C LYS A 176 -5.22 23.64 7.13
N GLU A 177 -6.35 24.32 7.02
CA GLU A 177 -7.39 24.35 8.05
C GLU A 177 -8.25 23.08 8.11
N LYS A 178 -8.07 22.16 7.14
CA LYS A 178 -8.76 20.87 7.07
C LYS A 178 -7.82 19.67 7.30
N ILE A 179 -6.60 19.91 7.76
CA ILE A 179 -5.69 18.82 8.10
C ILE A 179 -6.28 18.03 9.27
N ILE A 180 -6.45 16.73 9.09
CA ILE A 180 -6.92 15.82 10.12
C ILE A 180 -5.74 15.49 11.03
N THR A 181 -5.77 15.96 12.27
CA THR A 181 -4.67 15.83 13.24
C THR A 181 -4.98 14.88 14.39
N GLY A 182 -6.26 14.57 14.61
CA GLY A 182 -6.72 13.81 15.77
C GLY A 182 -6.92 14.67 17.05
N GLU A 183 -6.53 15.94 17.06
CA GLU A 183 -6.59 16.80 18.25
C GLU A 183 -8.00 17.01 18.82
N ASN A 184 -9.04 16.84 18.00
CA ASN A 184 -10.44 16.99 18.40
C ASN A 184 -11.09 15.66 18.84
N ILE A 185 -10.34 14.57 18.87
CA ILE A 185 -10.80 13.28 19.37
C ILE A 185 -11.00 13.39 20.90
N LYS A 186 -12.11 12.83 21.39
CA LYS A 186 -12.46 12.90 22.82
C LYS A 186 -13.19 11.63 23.26
N PRO A 187 -13.19 11.33 24.56
CA PRO A 187 -13.98 10.22 25.11
C PRO A 187 -15.45 10.29 24.67
N GLY A 188 -16.00 9.17 24.25
CA GLY A 188 -17.34 9.03 23.69
C GLY A 188 -17.41 9.08 22.17
N ASP A 189 -16.33 9.44 21.48
CA ASP A 189 -16.26 9.27 20.01
C ASP A 189 -16.20 7.80 19.64
N VAL A 190 -16.67 7.46 18.43
CA VAL A 190 -16.75 6.08 17.92
C VAL A 190 -15.64 5.83 16.91
N VAL A 191 -15.08 4.63 16.96
CA VAL A 191 -14.12 4.13 15.98
C VAL A 191 -14.86 3.28 14.97
N LEU A 192 -14.92 3.75 13.74
CA LEU A 192 -15.47 3.02 12.60
C LEU A 192 -14.34 2.34 11.83
N GLY A 193 -14.50 1.05 11.53
CA GLY A 193 -13.55 0.26 10.76
C GLY A 193 -14.02 0.07 9.33
N LEU A 194 -13.15 0.31 8.37
CA LEU A 194 -13.34 -0.07 6.97
C LEU A 194 -12.60 -1.39 6.70
N PRO A 195 -13.29 -2.39 6.09
CA PRO A 195 -12.71 -3.72 5.92
C PRO A 195 -11.47 -3.71 5.03
N SER A 196 -10.53 -4.61 5.33
CA SER A 196 -9.51 -5.06 4.40
C SER A 196 -9.99 -6.28 3.63
N ASN A 197 -9.33 -6.61 2.53
CA ASN A 197 -9.58 -7.81 1.74
C ASN A 197 -8.49 -8.88 1.91
N GLY A 198 -7.58 -8.68 2.84
CA GLY A 198 -6.43 -9.55 3.12
C GLY A 198 -5.39 -8.85 3.99
N LEU A 199 -4.15 -9.32 3.89
CA LEU A 199 -3.04 -8.79 4.68
C LEU A 199 -2.61 -7.38 4.24
N HIS A 200 -3.06 -6.92 3.08
CA HIS A 200 -2.57 -5.72 2.40
C HIS A 200 -1.08 -5.86 2.03
N THR A 201 -0.17 -5.09 2.65
CA THR A 201 1.29 -5.13 2.39
C THR A 201 2.11 -5.42 3.64
N ASN A 202 1.50 -5.80 4.75
CA ASN A 202 2.17 -5.98 6.04
C ASN A 202 2.10 -7.41 6.56
N GLY A 203 3.09 -7.81 7.38
CA GLY A 203 3.12 -9.13 8.00
C GLY A 203 3.57 -10.27 7.09
N TYR A 204 4.02 -10.01 5.85
CA TYR A 204 4.34 -11.06 4.87
C TYR A 204 5.51 -11.97 5.25
N SER A 205 6.50 -11.48 5.99
CA SER A 205 7.59 -12.34 6.48
C SER A 205 7.04 -13.39 7.46
N PHE A 206 6.10 -13.00 8.32
CA PHE A 206 5.46 -13.91 9.25
C PHE A 206 4.46 -14.85 8.55
N ALA A 207 3.62 -14.34 7.65
CA ALA A 207 2.71 -15.16 6.86
C ALA A 207 3.44 -16.23 6.04
N ARG A 208 4.56 -15.87 5.41
CA ARG A 208 5.40 -16.83 4.67
C ARG A 208 5.99 -17.90 5.59
N LYS A 209 6.43 -17.55 6.79
CA LYS A 209 6.91 -18.51 7.78
C LYS A 209 5.80 -19.47 8.19
N LEU A 210 4.59 -18.96 8.46
CA LEU A 210 3.46 -19.78 8.88
C LEU A 210 3.01 -20.76 7.78
N PHE A 211 2.80 -20.27 6.55
CA PHE A 211 2.33 -21.13 5.48
C PHE A 211 3.40 -22.06 4.92
N PHE A 212 4.60 -21.54 4.61
CA PHE A 212 5.58 -22.27 3.81
C PHE A 212 6.65 -23.00 4.63
N GLU A 213 6.91 -22.56 5.87
CA GLU A 213 7.92 -23.23 6.73
C GLU A 213 7.24 -24.12 7.78
N ILE A 214 6.20 -23.63 8.46
CA ILE A 214 5.50 -24.37 9.53
C ILE A 214 4.43 -25.28 8.94
N GLY A 215 3.57 -24.73 8.05
CA GLY A 215 2.51 -25.49 7.38
C GLY A 215 2.99 -26.37 6.23
N GLU A 216 4.23 -26.18 5.76
CA GLU A 216 4.83 -26.92 4.63
C GLU A 216 4.02 -26.84 3.33
N TYR A 217 3.18 -25.80 3.16
CA TYR A 217 2.39 -25.57 1.95
C TYR A 217 3.22 -24.95 0.82
N ASP A 218 2.76 -25.17 -0.42
CA ASP A 218 3.19 -24.39 -1.59
C ASP A 218 2.19 -23.25 -1.90
N VAL A 219 2.58 -22.26 -2.69
CA VAL A 219 1.71 -21.13 -3.10
C VAL A 219 0.48 -21.56 -3.88
N ASN A 220 0.51 -22.71 -4.53
CA ASN A 220 -0.59 -23.28 -5.31
C ASN A 220 -1.52 -24.16 -4.48
N ASP A 221 -1.14 -24.49 -3.24
CA ASP A 221 -1.98 -25.31 -2.37
C ASP A 221 -3.20 -24.52 -1.88
N THR A 222 -4.23 -25.27 -1.50
CA THR A 222 -5.49 -24.75 -0.95
C THR A 222 -5.73 -25.36 0.43
N THR A 223 -6.46 -24.64 1.28
CA THR A 223 -7.02 -25.18 2.53
C THR A 223 -8.56 -25.15 2.46
N PRO A 224 -9.26 -25.98 3.24
CA PRO A 224 -10.73 -25.98 3.22
C PRO A 224 -11.37 -24.62 3.55
N GLU A 225 -10.66 -23.76 4.29
CA GLU A 225 -11.12 -22.46 4.76
C GLU A 225 -10.95 -21.37 3.72
N LEU A 226 -10.06 -21.56 2.72
CA LEU A 226 -9.72 -20.56 1.72
C LEU A 226 -10.39 -20.90 0.37
N GLU A 227 -11.06 -19.90 -0.22
CA GLU A 227 -11.71 -20.04 -1.53
C GLU A 227 -10.72 -20.13 -2.69
N LYS A 228 -9.50 -19.59 -2.50
CA LYS A 228 -8.42 -19.51 -3.48
C LYS A 228 -7.20 -20.25 -2.98
N SER A 229 -6.21 -20.48 -3.86
CA SER A 229 -4.91 -20.95 -3.39
C SER A 229 -4.29 -19.98 -2.39
N ILE A 230 -3.40 -20.49 -1.55
CA ILE A 230 -2.71 -19.68 -0.52
C ILE A 230 -2.01 -18.49 -1.17
N GLY A 231 -1.30 -18.70 -2.26
CA GLY A 231 -0.60 -17.62 -2.95
C GLY A 231 -1.56 -16.56 -3.51
N LEU A 232 -2.69 -16.94 -4.11
CA LEU A 232 -3.69 -15.98 -4.60
C LEU A 232 -4.37 -15.24 -3.46
N THR A 233 -4.65 -15.90 -2.35
CA THR A 233 -5.17 -15.24 -1.13
C THR A 233 -4.17 -14.22 -0.58
N LEU A 234 -2.89 -14.57 -0.54
CA LEU A 234 -1.83 -13.67 -0.11
C LEU A 234 -1.54 -12.53 -1.11
N LEU A 235 -1.91 -12.69 -2.40
CA LEU A 235 -1.77 -11.64 -3.41
C LEU A 235 -3.01 -10.74 -3.56
N GLU A 236 -4.04 -10.89 -2.72
CA GLU A 236 -5.14 -9.92 -2.75
C GLU A 236 -4.59 -8.49 -2.66
N PRO A 237 -5.00 -7.61 -3.60
CA PRO A 237 -4.44 -6.25 -3.65
C PRO A 237 -4.81 -5.43 -2.43
N HIS A 238 -3.91 -4.59 -1.97
CA HIS A 238 -4.15 -3.59 -0.95
C HIS A 238 -5.27 -2.63 -1.40
N ILE A 239 -6.30 -2.47 -0.59
CA ILE A 239 -7.39 -1.55 -0.89
C ILE A 239 -6.88 -0.11 -0.83
N ASN A 240 -7.14 0.66 -1.89
CA ASN A 240 -6.91 2.09 -1.90
C ASN A 240 -8.17 2.80 -1.38
N TYR A 241 -8.06 3.45 -0.24
CA TYR A 241 -9.19 4.10 0.42
C TYR A 241 -9.45 5.54 -0.06
N THR A 242 -8.80 6.02 -1.12
CA THR A 242 -8.98 7.40 -1.62
C THR A 242 -10.45 7.75 -1.83
N ASN A 243 -11.19 6.89 -2.54
CA ASN A 243 -12.60 7.15 -2.82
C ASN A 243 -13.45 7.09 -1.55
N HIS A 244 -13.11 6.24 -0.58
CA HIS A 244 -13.84 6.12 0.69
C HIS A 244 -13.65 7.37 1.56
N VAL A 245 -12.40 7.80 1.72
CA VAL A 245 -12.08 9.01 2.51
C VAL A 245 -12.77 10.22 1.91
N PHE A 246 -12.65 10.42 0.59
CA PHE A 246 -13.23 11.61 -0.04
C PHE A 246 -14.77 11.55 -0.19
N ALA A 247 -15.38 10.37 -0.32
CA ALA A 247 -16.84 10.25 -0.22
C ALA A 247 -17.34 10.74 1.16
N THR A 248 -16.59 10.46 2.22
CA THR A 248 -16.94 10.91 3.58
C THR A 248 -16.67 12.41 3.77
N LEU A 249 -15.48 12.88 3.41
CA LEU A 249 -15.08 14.29 3.61
C LEU A 249 -15.88 15.26 2.71
N ASP A 250 -16.12 14.88 1.46
CA ASP A 250 -16.88 15.70 0.49
C ASP A 250 -18.39 15.75 0.86
N ALA A 251 -18.89 14.78 1.65
CA ALA A 251 -20.22 14.85 2.27
C ALA A 251 -20.30 15.83 3.46
N GLY A 252 -19.18 16.44 3.85
CA GLY A 252 -19.11 17.41 4.95
C GLY A 252 -19.13 16.80 6.34
N ILE A 253 -18.80 15.51 6.47
CA ILE A 253 -18.75 14.80 7.75
C ILE A 253 -17.46 15.19 8.49
N ASP A 254 -17.57 15.47 9.78
CA ASP A 254 -16.44 15.81 10.66
C ASP A 254 -15.69 14.55 11.10
N VAL A 255 -14.72 14.12 10.30
CA VAL A 255 -13.82 13.01 10.62
C VAL A 255 -12.67 13.56 11.46
N LYS A 256 -12.67 13.27 12.76
CA LYS A 256 -11.70 13.79 13.72
C LYS A 256 -10.33 13.13 13.63
N GLY A 257 -10.28 11.87 13.18
CA GLY A 257 -9.05 11.12 13.03
C GLY A 257 -9.22 9.97 12.05
N ILE A 258 -8.16 9.68 11.30
CA ILE A 258 -8.08 8.54 10.39
C ILE A 258 -6.79 7.78 10.69
N ALA A 259 -6.85 6.45 10.83
CA ALA A 259 -5.66 5.63 10.94
C ALA A 259 -5.61 4.58 9.82
N HIS A 260 -4.50 4.53 9.10
CA HIS A 260 -4.18 3.45 8.16
C HIS A 260 -3.59 2.27 8.94
N ILE A 261 -4.22 1.10 8.84
CA ILE A 261 -3.83 -0.07 9.63
C ILE A 261 -2.77 -0.86 8.87
N THR A 262 -1.51 -0.65 9.23
CA THR A 262 -0.31 -1.26 8.67
C THR A 262 0.36 -2.20 9.69
N GLY A 263 1.68 -2.42 9.59
CA GLY A 263 2.44 -3.13 10.63
C GLY A 263 2.25 -2.48 12.00
N GLY A 264 2.05 -3.29 13.02
CA GLY A 264 1.59 -2.84 14.34
C GLY A 264 0.09 -3.00 14.56
N GLY A 265 -0.70 -3.30 13.50
CA GLY A 265 -2.13 -3.55 13.57
C GLY A 265 -2.92 -2.39 14.15
N LEU A 266 -4.11 -2.67 14.68
CA LEU A 266 -4.95 -1.68 15.35
C LEU A 266 -4.25 -1.08 16.59
N VAL A 267 -3.46 -1.92 17.28
CA VAL A 267 -2.84 -1.60 18.58
C VAL A 267 -1.79 -0.48 18.47
N GLU A 268 -1.01 -0.45 17.41
CA GLU A 268 0.09 0.52 17.26
C GLU A 268 -0.23 1.67 16.28
N ASN A 269 -1.24 1.52 15.39
CA ASN A 269 -1.57 2.57 14.43
C ASN A 269 -2.60 3.57 14.95
N ILE A 270 -3.64 3.13 15.65
CA ILE A 270 -4.66 4.06 16.22
C ILE A 270 -4.03 5.04 17.24
N PRO A 271 -3.12 4.64 18.14
CA PRO A 271 -2.50 5.58 19.08
C PRO A 271 -1.77 6.76 18.45
N ARG A 272 -1.32 6.64 17.19
CA ARG A 272 -0.59 7.72 16.49
C ARG A 272 -1.42 8.98 16.30
N ILE A 273 -2.74 8.84 16.30
CA ILE A 273 -3.68 9.93 16.04
C ILE A 273 -4.46 10.35 17.30
N LEU A 274 -4.25 9.67 18.44
CA LEU A 274 -4.96 10.01 19.67
C LEU A 274 -4.31 11.17 20.41
N PRO A 275 -5.12 12.03 21.07
CA PRO A 275 -4.64 12.91 22.14
C PRO A 275 -4.05 12.11 23.32
N ASP A 276 -3.21 12.75 24.14
CA ASP A 276 -2.49 12.06 25.22
C ASP A 276 -3.41 11.56 26.37
N ASP A 277 -4.60 12.14 26.50
CA ASP A 277 -5.62 11.79 27.50
C ASP A 277 -6.72 10.87 26.97
N CYS A 278 -6.56 10.33 25.77
CA CYS A 278 -7.50 9.43 25.11
C CYS A 278 -6.88 8.04 24.90
N SER A 279 -7.70 7.01 25.04
CA SER A 279 -7.44 5.62 24.69
C SER A 279 -8.59 5.08 23.85
N VAL A 280 -8.43 3.92 23.23
CA VAL A 280 -9.49 3.26 22.47
C VAL A 280 -9.71 1.85 22.99
N GLU A 281 -10.98 1.49 23.16
CA GLU A 281 -11.42 0.12 23.42
C GLU A 281 -12.01 -0.46 22.15
N ILE A 282 -11.36 -1.49 21.60
CA ILE A 282 -11.81 -2.24 20.43
C ILE A 282 -12.63 -3.45 20.90
N GLN A 283 -13.76 -3.67 20.24
CA GLN A 283 -14.70 -4.74 20.57
C GLN A 283 -14.50 -5.93 19.61
N LYS A 284 -13.95 -7.03 20.11
CA LYS A 284 -13.84 -8.28 19.33
C LYS A 284 -15.22 -8.75 18.87
N GLY A 285 -15.27 -9.28 17.64
CA GLY A 285 -16.50 -9.83 17.06
C GLY A 285 -17.44 -8.78 16.48
N SER A 286 -17.10 -7.49 16.52
CA SER A 286 -17.89 -6.43 15.90
C SER A 286 -17.69 -6.34 14.37
N TRP A 287 -16.72 -7.04 13.82
CA TRP A 287 -16.49 -7.19 12.37
C TRP A 287 -16.06 -8.62 12.03
N PRO A 288 -16.23 -9.07 10.77
CA PRO A 288 -15.75 -10.38 10.35
C PRO A 288 -14.23 -10.40 10.18
N ILE A 289 -13.55 -11.33 10.85
CA ILE A 289 -12.14 -11.62 10.61
C ILE A 289 -12.04 -12.57 9.41
N LEU A 290 -11.18 -12.23 8.44
CA LEU A 290 -11.04 -13.02 7.22
C LEU A 290 -10.43 -14.41 7.51
N PRO A 291 -10.86 -15.47 6.80
CA PRO A 291 -10.39 -16.84 7.03
C PRO A 291 -8.87 -17.00 7.02
N VAL A 292 -8.16 -16.23 6.22
CA VAL A 292 -6.69 -16.29 6.12
C VAL A 292 -6.01 -16.04 7.46
N PHE A 293 -6.56 -15.15 8.30
CA PHE A 293 -6.00 -14.87 9.64
C PHE A 293 -6.21 -16.05 10.59
N HIS A 294 -7.37 -16.69 10.55
CA HIS A 294 -7.66 -17.90 11.35
C HIS A 294 -6.77 -19.07 10.95
N VAL A 295 -6.56 -19.28 9.64
CA VAL A 295 -5.63 -20.33 9.15
C VAL A 295 -4.21 -20.06 9.65
N MET A 296 -3.71 -18.82 9.50
CA MET A 296 -2.37 -18.45 9.97
C MET A 296 -2.21 -18.65 11.49
N GLN A 297 -3.20 -18.21 12.26
CA GLN A 297 -3.19 -18.37 13.70
C GLN A 297 -3.11 -19.85 14.10
N SER A 298 -3.93 -20.69 13.48
CA SER A 298 -3.97 -22.14 13.75
C SER A 298 -2.70 -22.85 13.35
N LEU A 299 -2.08 -22.49 12.22
CA LEU A 299 -0.83 -23.12 11.75
C LEU A 299 0.32 -22.93 12.72
N GLY A 300 0.43 -21.76 13.33
CA GLY A 300 1.54 -21.43 14.22
C GLY A 300 1.22 -21.51 15.71
N ASP A 301 -0.01 -21.87 16.09
CA ASP A 301 -0.53 -21.70 17.45
C ASP A 301 -0.19 -20.29 18.00
N VAL A 302 -0.47 -19.27 17.15
CA VAL A 302 -0.05 -17.89 17.40
C VAL A 302 -0.99 -17.24 18.42
N ASP A 303 -0.42 -16.62 19.43
CA ASP A 303 -1.18 -15.84 20.40
C ASP A 303 -2.04 -14.76 19.70
N GLU A 304 -3.26 -14.59 20.16
CA GLU A 304 -4.21 -13.64 19.55
C GLU A 304 -3.67 -12.21 19.57
N ASP A 305 -3.01 -11.81 20.66
CA ASP A 305 -2.39 -10.48 20.80
C ASP A 305 -1.29 -10.26 19.74
N GLU A 306 -0.52 -11.28 19.40
CA GLU A 306 0.50 -11.21 18.35
C GLU A 306 -0.15 -11.09 16.96
N MET A 307 -1.30 -11.76 16.73
CA MET A 307 -2.06 -11.61 15.50
C MET A 307 -2.56 -10.16 15.32
N PHE A 308 -3.14 -9.56 16.37
CA PHE A 308 -3.62 -8.17 16.34
C PHE A 308 -2.50 -7.13 16.27
N ARG A 309 -1.30 -7.48 16.70
CA ARG A 309 -0.12 -6.62 16.61
C ARG A 309 0.56 -6.70 15.25
N THR A 310 0.54 -7.88 14.61
CA THR A 310 1.23 -8.09 13.33
C THR A 310 0.37 -7.71 12.14
N PHE A 311 -0.95 -8.02 12.19
CA PHE A 311 -1.87 -7.94 11.07
C PHE A 311 -3.00 -6.94 11.31
N ASN A 312 -3.64 -6.54 10.21
CA ASN A 312 -4.81 -5.66 10.22
C ASN A 312 -6.10 -6.37 10.70
N MET A 313 -6.09 -7.69 10.82
CA MET A 313 -7.20 -8.56 11.27
C MET A 313 -8.55 -8.25 10.62
N GLY A 314 -8.54 -7.81 9.36
CA GLY A 314 -9.74 -7.53 8.58
C GLY A 314 -10.16 -6.05 8.54
N ILE A 315 -9.45 -5.16 9.23
CA ILE A 315 -9.68 -3.71 9.19
C ILE A 315 -8.46 -3.01 8.59
N GLY A 316 -8.63 -2.38 7.43
CA GLY A 316 -7.52 -1.70 6.75
C GLY A 316 -7.41 -0.21 7.03
N MET A 317 -8.52 0.42 7.42
CA MET A 317 -8.55 1.84 7.79
C MET A 317 -9.59 2.09 8.89
N THR A 318 -9.34 3.05 9.78
CA THR A 318 -10.33 3.46 10.78
C THR A 318 -10.61 4.94 10.69
N PHE A 319 -11.87 5.31 10.93
CA PHE A 319 -12.32 6.70 11.13
C PHE A 319 -12.76 6.89 12.59
N ILE A 320 -12.41 8.02 13.17
CA ILE A 320 -12.92 8.42 14.49
C ILE A 320 -13.86 9.60 14.27
N VAL A 321 -15.11 9.41 14.66
CA VAL A 321 -16.20 10.38 14.44
C VAL A 321 -17.07 10.56 15.70
N ASN A 322 -17.90 11.58 15.69
CA ASN A 322 -18.95 11.71 16.69
C ASN A 322 -19.99 10.59 16.52
N PRO A 323 -20.57 10.01 17.57
CA PRO A 323 -21.66 9.02 17.46
C PRO A 323 -22.83 9.44 16.57
N ASP A 324 -23.16 10.74 16.55
CA ASP A 324 -24.25 11.27 15.72
C ASP A 324 -23.95 11.19 14.21
N ASP A 325 -22.67 11.03 13.81
CA ASP A 325 -22.23 11.00 12.41
C ASP A 325 -22.14 9.57 11.84
N ILE A 326 -22.33 8.50 12.65
CA ILE A 326 -22.23 7.10 12.21
C ILE A 326 -23.12 6.83 10.99
N GLY A 327 -24.39 7.25 11.06
CA GLY A 327 -25.35 7.06 9.97
C GLY A 327 -24.93 7.81 8.69
N ALA A 328 -24.38 9.01 8.81
CA ALA A 328 -23.92 9.79 7.67
C ALA A 328 -22.70 9.14 7.00
N VAL A 329 -21.74 8.62 7.76
CA VAL A 329 -20.59 7.87 7.24
C VAL A 329 -21.05 6.62 6.51
N THR A 330 -21.94 5.83 7.14
CA THR A 330 -22.48 4.61 6.55
C THR A 330 -23.22 4.89 5.24
N ASP A 331 -24.03 5.94 5.20
CA ASP A 331 -24.74 6.36 3.98
C ASP A 331 -23.77 6.84 2.87
N ALA A 332 -22.72 7.57 3.22
CA ALA A 332 -21.72 8.04 2.26
C ALA A 332 -20.92 6.88 1.64
N LEU A 333 -20.74 5.77 2.37
CA LEU A 333 -19.92 4.63 1.96
C LEU A 333 -20.72 3.40 1.47
N LYS A 334 -22.03 3.41 1.53
CA LYS A 334 -22.91 2.25 1.26
C LYS A 334 -22.70 1.56 -0.10
N ASP A 335 -22.28 2.31 -1.12
CA ASP A 335 -22.02 1.77 -2.46
C ASP A 335 -20.53 1.41 -2.67
N LEU A 336 -19.67 1.66 -1.67
CA LEU A 336 -18.23 1.43 -1.73
C LEU A 336 -17.78 0.27 -0.83
N THR A 337 -18.29 0.21 0.41
CA THR A 337 -17.84 -0.77 1.40
C THR A 337 -18.81 -0.84 2.59
N ASP A 338 -18.72 -1.91 3.35
CA ASP A 338 -19.32 -1.98 4.68
C ASP A 338 -18.57 -1.06 5.66
N VAL A 339 -19.25 -0.64 6.73
CA VAL A 339 -18.71 0.14 7.83
C VAL A 339 -19.04 -0.57 9.14
N TYR A 340 -18.03 -0.82 9.96
CA TYR A 340 -18.17 -1.52 11.23
C TYR A 340 -17.90 -0.58 12.41
N GLU A 341 -18.76 -0.57 13.41
CA GLU A 341 -18.46 0.06 14.70
C GLU A 341 -17.52 -0.86 15.47
N VAL A 342 -16.19 -0.60 15.37
CA VAL A 342 -15.18 -1.51 15.92
C VAL A 342 -14.77 -1.17 17.36
N GLY A 343 -15.13 0.00 17.86
CA GLY A 343 -14.79 0.43 19.20
C GLY A 343 -15.15 1.88 19.50
N PHE A 344 -14.69 2.37 20.63
CA PHE A 344 -14.97 3.72 21.08
C PHE A 344 -13.78 4.33 21.84
N VAL A 345 -13.74 5.64 21.85
CA VAL A 345 -12.73 6.42 22.57
C VAL A 345 -13.13 6.54 24.04
N VAL A 346 -12.18 6.29 24.92
CA VAL A 346 -12.29 6.44 26.38
C VAL A 346 -11.21 7.36 26.94
N SER A 347 -11.36 7.83 28.16
CA SER A 347 -10.26 8.50 28.86
C SER A 347 -9.14 7.51 29.13
N GLY A 348 -7.88 7.89 28.85
CA GLY A 348 -6.74 6.99 29.03
C GLY A 348 -5.41 7.63 28.67
N GLU A 349 -4.38 6.82 28.49
CA GLU A 349 -2.99 7.23 28.26
C GLU A 349 -2.49 6.76 26.89
N LYS A 350 -3.23 7.10 25.82
CA LYS A 350 -2.83 6.90 24.41
C LYS A 350 -2.51 5.46 24.05
N HIS A 351 -3.40 4.53 24.38
CA HIS A 351 -3.25 3.12 24.04
C HIS A 351 -4.54 2.52 23.44
N VAL A 352 -4.45 1.32 22.90
CA VAL A 352 -5.58 0.53 22.44
C VAL A 352 -5.66 -0.76 23.24
N SER A 353 -6.83 -1.05 23.79
CA SER A 353 -7.18 -2.36 24.35
C SER A 353 -8.14 -3.09 23.43
N ILE A 354 -8.00 -4.41 23.33
CA ILE A 354 -8.87 -5.27 22.51
C ILE A 354 -9.60 -6.21 23.48
N ASN A 355 -10.93 -6.07 23.58
CA ASN A 355 -11.78 -6.74 24.58
C ASN A 355 -12.73 -7.75 23.92
#